data_01b1b705f78d0e1bc28cdae1bb1db193
#
_entry.id   01b1b705f78d0e1bc28cdae1bb1db193
#
_cell.length_a   1.000
_cell.length_b   1.000
_cell.length_c   1.000
_cell.angle_alpha   90.00
_cell.angle_beta   90.00
_cell.angle_gamma   90.00
#
_symmetry.space_group_name_H-M   'P 1'
#
loop_
_entity.id
_entity.type
_entity.pdbx_description
1 polymer ?
#
loop_
_entity_poly.entity_id
_entity_poly.type
_entity_poly.pdbx_seq_one_letter_code
_entity_poly.pdbx_strand_id
1 'polypeptide(L)'
;MRRRRFISGLVGAGAGIGLVSSSGGTATGATGATRAAAPRVLGPHDWQTVPAPACTPAAQLLGVAAAGPDLAWAVGEEGRNGGTRGVPLALVWDGSAWTRLDLSHLGLTGGYLRSVAASAGAAWAVGTDTGGVARLLRWDGSTWQESLFAGRLAYGTSLTGVTLDAKDRVWLSGRNSDGCVLLRGDGGDDGWTWVTPPPTPPTSAPAGVRVAPDGGVWVYDAALVARWDGETWTQLPTPAGLRPTVTGLLPVAADDVWLTGYDYGVGGPPGKPPSVTLRHWDGSAWTYATTPFTVGMLTAIVADAQGGPDRIAGWDFWDQTRAHHLRWENGAWVSERGPLSPTPVLLSGLASVPGTGGYWSVGTNSASPYPPAQVYVER
;
A
#
# COMPACT_ATOMS: atom_id res chain seq x y z
N MET A 1 -6.88 -42.75 29.99
CA MET A 1 -8.14 -43.55 30.14
C MET A 1 -9.32 -42.70 29.69
N ARG A 2 -10.19 -43.38 28.89
CA ARG A 2 -11.52 -43.00 28.37
C ARG A 2 -11.61 -41.98 27.21
N ARG A 3 -11.69 -42.59 26.02
CA ARG A 3 -12.32 -42.09 24.82
C ARG A 3 -13.83 -41.91 25.01
N ARG A 4 -14.42 -40.88 24.41
CA ARG A 4 -15.84 -40.91 24.02
C ARG A 4 -15.98 -40.42 22.57
N ARG A 5 -16.47 -41.32 21.72
CA ARG A 5 -17.03 -41.10 20.39
C ARG A 5 -18.51 -40.71 20.53
N PHE A 6 -19.03 -39.88 19.63
CA PHE A 6 -20.44 -39.82 19.24
C PHE A 6 -20.41 -39.34 17.77
N ILE A 7 -20.74 -40.14 16.87
CA ILE A 7 -21.86 -40.71 16.13
C ILE A 7 -22.74 -39.65 15.43
N SER A 8 -22.76 -39.87 14.12
CA SER A 8 -23.47 -39.27 12.98
C SER A 8 -25.00 -39.18 13.14
N GLY A 9 -25.58 -38.21 12.42
CA GLY A 9 -27.00 -38.21 12.06
C GLY A 9 -27.22 -37.47 10.74
N LEU A 10 -27.51 -38.26 9.72
CA LEU A 10 -27.99 -37.89 8.38
C LEU A 10 -29.51 -37.96 8.36
N VAL A 11 -30.22 -36.99 7.80
CA VAL A 11 -31.56 -37.06 7.17
C VAL A 11 -31.73 -35.69 6.47
N GLY A 12 -32.08 -35.48 5.21
CA GLY A 12 -32.85 -36.20 4.26
C GLY A 12 -33.76 -35.24 3.50
N ALA A 13 -33.52 -35.06 2.24
CA ALA A 13 -34.30 -34.67 1.07
C ALA A 13 -35.72 -33.99 1.23
N GLY A 14 -35.97 -33.02 0.31
CA GLY A 14 -37.30 -32.57 -0.03
C GLY A 14 -37.30 -31.58 -1.21
N ALA A 15 -37.50 -32.10 -2.41
CA ALA A 15 -37.74 -31.34 -3.64
C ALA A 15 -39.19 -30.81 -3.67
N GLY A 16 -39.38 -29.60 -4.18
CA GLY A 16 -40.68 -29.03 -4.47
C GLY A 16 -40.63 -28.09 -5.67
N ILE A 17 -41.08 -28.59 -6.81
CA ILE A 17 -41.31 -27.83 -8.05
C ILE A 17 -42.68 -27.16 -7.93
N GLY A 18 -42.75 -25.86 -8.17
CA GLY A 18 -43.98 -25.12 -8.31
C GLY A 18 -43.89 -24.06 -9.40
N LEU A 19 -44.33 -24.44 -10.59
CA LEU A 19 -44.62 -23.48 -11.68
C LEU A 19 -45.98 -22.81 -11.44
N VAL A 20 -45.99 -21.49 -11.41
CA VAL A 20 -47.22 -20.70 -11.66
C VAL A 20 -46.90 -19.55 -12.58
N SER A 21 -47.46 -19.62 -13.77
CA SER A 21 -47.56 -18.54 -14.73
C SER A 21 -48.75 -17.62 -14.40
N SER A 22 -48.57 -16.31 -14.38
CA SER A 22 -49.67 -15.38 -14.65
C SER A 22 -49.16 -14.08 -15.27
N SER A 23 -49.88 -13.72 -16.27
CA SER A 23 -49.77 -12.64 -17.23
C SER A 23 -50.00 -11.22 -16.67
N GLY A 24 -49.31 -10.23 -17.26
CA GLY A 24 -49.89 -8.95 -17.63
C GLY A 24 -49.81 -7.85 -16.60
N GLY A 25 -49.06 -6.79 -16.93
CA GLY A 25 -49.13 -5.49 -16.27
C GLY A 25 -47.98 -4.57 -16.67
N THR A 26 -48.17 -3.75 -17.70
CA THR A 26 -47.26 -2.65 -18.07
C THR A 26 -47.26 -1.58 -16.98
N ALA A 27 -46.11 -1.28 -16.41
CA ALA A 27 -45.84 -0.03 -15.72
C ALA A 27 -44.43 0.45 -16.04
N THR A 28 -44.37 1.52 -16.81
CA THR A 28 -43.20 2.36 -17.07
C THR A 28 -42.76 3.05 -15.79
N GLY A 29 -41.49 2.87 -15.44
CA GLY A 29 -40.85 3.54 -14.30
C GLY A 29 -39.44 3.02 -14.11
N ALA A 30 -38.55 3.28 -15.08
CA ALA A 30 -37.14 2.88 -14.96
C ALA A 30 -36.39 3.91 -14.14
N THR A 31 -36.31 3.73 -12.84
CA THR A 31 -35.17 4.20 -12.05
C THR A 31 -34.08 3.15 -12.14
N GLY A 32 -33.01 3.50 -12.84
CA GLY A 32 -31.85 2.63 -13.02
C GLY A 32 -31.18 2.34 -11.68
N ALA A 33 -31.57 1.23 -11.07
CA ALA A 33 -30.75 0.62 -10.02
C ALA A 33 -29.50 0.08 -10.69
N THR A 34 -28.37 0.70 -10.46
CA THR A 34 -27.04 0.18 -10.80
C THR A 34 -26.94 -1.18 -10.13
N ARG A 35 -27.02 -2.24 -10.94
CA ARG A 35 -26.85 -3.61 -10.47
C ARG A 35 -25.42 -3.72 -9.94
N ALA A 36 -25.27 -3.82 -8.62
CA ALA A 36 -23.98 -4.09 -8.01
C ALA A 36 -23.38 -5.31 -8.73
N ALA A 37 -22.19 -5.16 -9.26
CA ALA A 37 -21.47 -6.27 -9.87
C ALA A 37 -21.33 -7.37 -8.83
N ALA A 38 -21.59 -8.62 -9.23
CA ALA A 38 -21.41 -9.75 -8.34
C ALA A 38 -19.96 -9.75 -7.81
N PRO A 39 -19.74 -10.00 -6.52
CA PRO A 39 -18.41 -10.02 -5.95
C PRO A 39 -17.55 -11.00 -6.75
N ARG A 40 -16.43 -10.49 -7.28
CA ARG A 40 -15.45 -11.30 -8.00
C ARG A 40 -14.75 -12.17 -6.97
N VAL A 41 -14.91 -13.47 -7.04
CA VAL A 41 -14.13 -14.41 -6.24
C VAL A 41 -12.71 -14.42 -6.81
N LEU A 42 -11.80 -13.69 -6.19
CA LEU A 42 -10.38 -13.71 -6.54
C LEU A 42 -9.82 -15.05 -6.04
N GLY A 43 -9.31 -15.86 -6.97
CA GLY A 43 -8.63 -17.11 -6.63
C GLY A 43 -7.28 -16.86 -5.92
N PRO A 44 -6.66 -17.89 -5.33
CA PRO A 44 -5.30 -17.79 -4.82
C PRO A 44 -4.35 -17.32 -5.93
N HIS A 45 -3.39 -16.46 -5.57
CA HIS A 45 -2.32 -16.05 -6.47
C HIS A 45 -1.12 -16.99 -6.29
N ASP A 46 -0.52 -17.42 -7.40
CA ASP A 46 0.68 -18.26 -7.38
C ASP A 46 1.92 -17.35 -7.32
N TRP A 47 2.28 -16.96 -6.10
CA TRP A 47 3.41 -16.08 -5.85
C TRP A 47 4.74 -16.76 -6.19
N GLN A 48 5.57 -16.07 -6.96
CA GLN A 48 6.89 -16.55 -7.36
C GLN A 48 7.95 -15.50 -7.10
N THR A 49 9.08 -15.92 -6.54
CA THR A 49 10.23 -15.04 -6.39
C THR A 49 10.77 -14.65 -7.76
N VAL A 50 10.97 -13.37 -7.99
CA VAL A 50 11.56 -12.84 -9.21
C VAL A 50 12.99 -12.38 -8.91
N PRO A 51 13.99 -12.80 -9.71
CA PRO A 51 15.36 -12.35 -9.53
C PRO A 51 15.46 -10.83 -9.56
N ALA A 52 16.08 -10.27 -8.53
CA ALA A 52 16.43 -8.85 -8.48
C ALA A 52 17.91 -8.65 -8.84
N PRO A 53 18.29 -7.50 -9.40
CA PRO A 53 19.69 -7.20 -9.67
C PRO A 53 20.50 -7.10 -8.38
N ALA A 54 21.81 -7.33 -8.47
CA ALA A 54 22.71 -7.17 -7.35
C ALA A 54 22.69 -5.70 -6.87
N CYS A 55 22.44 -5.51 -5.59
CA CYS A 55 22.45 -4.22 -4.90
C CYS A 55 23.54 -4.21 -3.84
N THR A 56 24.02 -3.02 -3.48
CA THR A 56 25.00 -2.87 -2.39
C THR A 56 24.34 -3.22 -1.05
N PRO A 57 24.83 -4.23 -0.32
CA PRO A 57 24.28 -4.55 1.00
C PRO A 57 24.54 -3.44 2.04
N ALA A 58 23.68 -3.21 3.05
CA ALA A 58 22.33 -3.74 3.19
C ALA A 58 21.37 -2.93 2.31
N ALA A 59 20.53 -3.64 1.55
CA ALA A 59 19.59 -3.03 0.62
C ALA A 59 18.14 -3.40 0.97
N GLN A 60 17.22 -2.50 0.70
CA GLN A 60 15.78 -2.71 0.87
C GLN A 60 14.97 -1.94 -0.17
N LEU A 61 13.86 -2.52 -0.59
CA LEU A 61 12.83 -1.83 -1.36
C LEU A 61 11.72 -1.37 -0.43
N LEU A 62 11.25 -0.15 -0.62
CA LEU A 62 10.25 0.50 0.25
C LEU A 62 8.91 0.73 -0.46
N GLY A 63 8.93 0.82 -1.78
CA GLY A 63 7.73 1.03 -2.58
C GLY A 63 7.84 0.39 -3.96
N VAL A 64 6.69 0.07 -4.55
CA VAL A 64 6.56 -0.46 -5.91
C VAL A 64 5.32 0.11 -6.56
N ALA A 65 5.38 0.37 -7.87
CA ALA A 65 4.24 0.77 -8.69
C ALA A 65 4.40 0.20 -10.10
N ALA A 66 3.29 -0.19 -10.71
CA ALA A 66 3.26 -0.71 -12.08
C ALA A 66 2.42 0.18 -12.98
N ALA A 67 2.94 0.47 -14.18
CA ALA A 67 2.18 1.11 -15.25
C ALA A 67 1.46 0.08 -16.13
N GLY A 68 1.94 -1.16 -16.11
CA GLY A 68 1.39 -2.28 -16.87
C GLY A 68 2.22 -3.55 -16.69
N PRO A 69 1.93 -4.60 -17.47
CA PRO A 69 2.63 -5.88 -17.37
C PRO A 69 4.14 -5.78 -17.69
N ASP A 70 4.50 -4.84 -18.56
CA ASP A 70 5.85 -4.70 -19.09
C ASP A 70 6.62 -3.50 -18.52
N LEU A 71 6.00 -2.75 -17.58
CA LEU A 71 6.64 -1.58 -17.00
C LEU A 71 6.21 -1.39 -15.54
N ALA A 72 7.21 -1.45 -14.65
CA ALA A 72 7.04 -1.17 -13.23
C ALA A 72 8.32 -0.58 -12.63
N TRP A 73 8.21 0.08 -11.49
CA TRP A 73 9.33 0.63 -10.73
C TRP A 73 9.26 0.18 -9.29
N ALA A 74 10.44 -0.09 -8.71
CA ALA A 74 10.59 -0.31 -7.29
C ALA A 74 11.67 0.63 -6.76
N VAL A 75 11.45 1.19 -5.59
CA VAL A 75 12.34 2.20 -4.99
C VAL A 75 12.68 1.88 -3.55
N GLY A 76 13.85 2.34 -3.11
CA GLY A 76 14.32 2.06 -1.76
C GLY A 76 15.67 2.71 -1.46
N GLU A 77 16.53 1.95 -0.77
CA GLU A 77 17.91 2.34 -0.46
C GLU A 77 18.83 1.12 -0.48
N GLU A 78 20.11 1.36 -0.74
CA GLU A 78 21.18 0.35 -0.67
C GLU A 78 22.41 0.88 0.06
N GLY A 79 23.28 -0.01 0.51
CA GLY A 79 24.53 0.37 1.19
C GLY A 79 24.33 0.96 2.59
N ARG A 80 23.24 0.60 3.30
CA ARG A 80 23.05 0.99 4.70
C ARG A 80 24.16 0.41 5.57
N ASN A 81 24.63 1.20 6.52
CA ASN A 81 25.63 0.74 7.49
C ASN A 81 25.24 1.20 8.90
N GLY A 82 24.83 0.24 9.73
CA GLY A 82 24.36 0.51 11.08
C GLY A 82 23.16 1.47 11.08
N GLY A 83 23.29 2.60 11.76
CA GLY A 83 22.28 3.67 11.80
C GLY A 83 22.35 4.68 10.65
N THR A 84 23.34 4.54 9.75
CA THR A 84 23.54 5.49 8.65
C THR A 84 22.68 5.08 7.45
N ARG A 85 22.00 6.06 6.84
CA ARG A 85 21.27 5.85 5.59
C ARG A 85 22.25 5.46 4.48
N GLY A 86 21.78 4.61 3.57
CA GLY A 86 22.46 4.27 2.34
C GLY A 86 22.30 5.35 1.27
N VAL A 87 22.34 4.93 0.02
CA VAL A 87 22.04 5.78 -1.14
C VAL A 87 20.69 5.36 -1.73
N PRO A 88 19.96 6.27 -2.39
CA PRO A 88 18.73 5.94 -3.06
C PRO A 88 18.90 4.82 -4.08
N LEU A 89 17.96 3.89 -4.09
CA LEU A 89 17.90 2.75 -5.01
C LEU A 89 16.63 2.87 -5.84
N ALA A 90 16.75 2.66 -7.15
CA ALA A 90 15.62 2.50 -8.06
C ALA A 90 15.85 1.32 -8.99
N LEU A 91 14.82 0.50 -9.15
CA LEU A 91 14.76 -0.60 -10.10
C LEU A 91 13.66 -0.32 -11.11
N VAL A 92 13.82 -0.81 -12.35
CA VAL A 92 12.80 -0.81 -13.39
C VAL A 92 12.59 -2.23 -13.91
N TRP A 93 11.33 -2.61 -14.10
CA TRP A 93 10.89 -3.81 -14.81
C TRP A 93 10.61 -3.47 -16.26
N ASP A 94 11.18 -4.21 -17.20
CA ASP A 94 11.06 -3.98 -18.65
C ASP A 94 10.18 -5.02 -19.38
N GLY A 95 9.38 -5.78 -18.62
CA GLY A 95 8.60 -6.91 -19.12
C GLY A 95 9.30 -8.26 -18.99
N SER A 96 10.61 -8.28 -18.76
CA SER A 96 11.42 -9.49 -18.71
C SER A 96 12.30 -9.60 -17.46
N ALA A 97 12.88 -8.51 -17.00
CA ALA A 97 13.79 -8.48 -15.87
C ALA A 97 13.73 -7.16 -15.10
N TRP A 98 14.07 -7.23 -13.81
CA TRP A 98 14.36 -6.04 -13.02
C TRP A 98 15.79 -5.58 -13.26
N THR A 99 15.95 -4.31 -13.59
CA THR A 99 17.26 -3.67 -13.81
C THR A 99 17.46 -2.53 -12.81
N ARG A 100 18.65 -2.46 -12.23
CA ARG A 100 19.05 -1.35 -11.35
C ARG A 100 19.38 -0.13 -12.20
N LEU A 101 18.74 1.00 -11.86
CA LEU A 101 18.97 2.28 -12.55
C LEU A 101 20.16 3.02 -11.93
N ASP A 102 20.95 3.66 -12.77
CA ASP A 102 21.99 4.58 -12.34
C ASP A 102 21.37 5.95 -11.99
N LEU A 103 21.49 6.34 -10.74
CA LEU A 103 21.03 7.63 -10.22
C LEU A 103 22.19 8.61 -9.96
N SER A 104 23.44 8.29 -10.39
CA SER A 104 24.62 9.11 -10.12
C SER A 104 24.53 10.52 -10.69
N HIS A 105 23.85 10.66 -11.85
CA HIS A 105 23.62 11.95 -12.49
C HIS A 105 22.75 12.92 -11.65
N LEU A 106 21.99 12.41 -10.67
CA LEU A 106 21.18 13.22 -9.75
C LEU A 106 22.01 13.77 -8.57
N GLY A 107 23.29 13.39 -8.44
CA GLY A 107 24.14 13.83 -7.35
C GLY A 107 23.69 13.36 -5.96
N LEU A 108 22.88 12.30 -5.88
CA LEU A 108 22.34 11.76 -4.63
C LEU A 108 23.42 10.94 -3.93
N THR A 109 24.10 11.52 -2.95
CA THR A 109 25.19 10.88 -2.20
C THR A 109 24.72 10.11 -0.98
N GLY A 110 23.44 10.16 -0.66
CA GLY A 110 22.83 9.42 0.45
C GLY A 110 21.35 9.70 0.58
N GLY A 111 20.68 8.92 1.44
CA GLY A 111 19.24 9.00 1.64
C GLY A 111 18.50 7.77 1.10
N TYR A 112 17.22 7.94 0.76
CA TYR A 112 16.37 6.86 0.26
C TYR A 112 15.20 7.40 -0.55
N LEU A 113 14.64 6.57 -1.43
CA LEU A 113 13.33 6.77 -2.03
C LEU A 113 12.31 5.94 -1.26
N ARG A 114 11.20 6.55 -0.88
CA ARG A 114 10.23 5.94 0.02
C ARG A 114 8.97 5.45 -0.67
N SER A 115 8.47 6.23 -1.60
CA SER A 115 7.20 5.96 -2.27
C SER A 115 7.33 6.22 -3.76
N VAL A 116 6.62 5.44 -4.55
CA VAL A 116 6.56 5.55 -6.00
C VAL A 116 5.10 5.37 -6.44
N ALA A 117 4.69 6.14 -7.44
CA ALA A 117 3.40 6.01 -8.11
C ALA A 117 3.59 6.03 -9.61
N ALA A 118 2.79 5.26 -10.33
CA ALA A 118 2.90 5.13 -11.77
C ALA A 118 1.52 4.95 -12.42
N SER A 119 1.44 5.40 -13.66
CA SER A 119 0.38 5.15 -14.61
C SER A 119 1.01 4.85 -15.98
N ALA A 120 0.20 4.61 -17.00
CA ALA A 120 0.70 4.43 -18.37
C ALA A 120 1.43 5.68 -18.91
N GLY A 121 1.13 6.88 -18.40
CA GLY A 121 1.67 8.15 -18.87
C GLY A 121 2.71 8.80 -17.99
N ALA A 122 2.86 8.36 -16.74
CA ALA A 122 3.70 9.04 -15.76
C ALA A 122 4.22 8.10 -14.66
N ALA A 123 5.41 8.37 -14.14
CA ALA A 123 5.88 7.80 -12.89
C ALA A 123 6.62 8.86 -12.07
N TRP A 124 6.40 8.80 -10.76
CA TRP A 124 6.96 9.72 -9.79
C TRP A 124 7.44 8.99 -8.55
N ALA A 125 8.56 9.42 -8.00
CA ALA A 125 9.10 8.89 -6.76
C ALA A 125 9.45 10.02 -5.80
N VAL A 126 9.25 9.77 -4.50
CA VAL A 126 9.61 10.70 -3.44
C VAL A 126 10.50 10.05 -2.41
N GLY A 127 11.34 10.86 -1.81
CA GLY A 127 12.27 10.42 -0.80
C GLY A 127 12.93 11.59 -0.07
N THR A 128 14.05 11.29 0.56
CA THR A 128 14.79 12.27 1.37
C THR A 128 16.26 11.93 1.28
N ASP A 129 17.10 12.96 1.17
CA ASP A 129 18.55 12.78 1.26
C ASP A 129 19.05 12.68 2.73
N THR A 130 20.36 12.54 2.91
CA THR A 130 20.96 12.47 4.25
C THR A 130 20.81 13.74 5.07
N GLY A 131 20.63 14.90 4.43
CA GLY A 131 20.37 16.18 5.07
C GLY A 131 18.90 16.40 5.47
N GLY A 132 18.03 15.43 5.16
CA GLY A 132 16.59 15.56 5.39
C GLY A 132 15.88 16.41 4.32
N VAL A 133 16.54 16.70 3.20
CA VAL A 133 15.95 17.46 2.09
C VAL A 133 15.07 16.53 1.26
N ALA A 134 13.85 16.99 0.97
CA ALA A 134 12.91 16.26 0.14
C ALA A 134 13.46 16.07 -1.28
N ARG A 135 13.27 14.87 -1.82
CA ARG A 135 13.57 14.51 -3.21
C ARG A 135 12.28 14.15 -3.92
N LEU A 136 12.10 14.74 -5.09
CA LEU A 136 10.98 14.48 -5.98
C LEU A 136 11.54 14.15 -7.36
N LEU A 137 11.35 12.89 -7.78
CA LEU A 137 11.84 12.39 -9.06
C LEU A 137 10.67 12.13 -10.00
N ARG A 138 10.86 12.46 -11.26
CA ARG A 138 9.95 12.17 -12.38
C ARG A 138 10.65 11.25 -13.37
N TRP A 139 9.94 10.26 -13.88
CA TRP A 139 10.39 9.41 -14.98
C TRP A 139 10.20 10.14 -16.32
N ASP A 140 11.24 10.24 -17.13
CA ASP A 140 11.22 10.94 -18.41
C ASP A 140 10.98 10.01 -19.63
N GLY A 141 10.76 8.71 -19.36
CA GLY A 141 10.65 7.66 -20.37
C GLY A 141 11.89 6.76 -20.47
N SER A 142 13.02 7.18 -19.90
CA SER A 142 14.29 6.45 -19.95
C SER A 142 15.01 6.39 -18.62
N THR A 143 14.95 7.46 -17.81
CA THR A 143 15.59 7.56 -16.51
C THR A 143 14.82 8.50 -15.59
N TRP A 144 15.22 8.48 -14.30
CA TRP A 144 14.68 9.41 -13.33
C TRP A 144 15.37 10.76 -13.44
N GLN A 145 14.59 11.84 -13.42
CA GLN A 145 15.04 13.22 -13.36
C GLN A 145 14.56 13.86 -12.07
N GLU A 146 15.36 14.69 -11.45
CA GLU A 146 14.89 15.49 -10.32
C GLU A 146 13.97 16.60 -10.82
N SER A 147 12.78 16.71 -10.24
CA SER A 147 11.88 17.82 -10.53
C SER A 147 12.44 19.12 -9.94
N LEU A 148 12.50 20.16 -10.74
CA LEU A 148 12.97 21.49 -10.30
C LEU A 148 12.09 22.07 -9.19
N PHE A 149 10.84 21.59 -9.06
CA PHE A 149 9.96 22.00 -7.98
C PHE A 149 10.49 21.56 -6.59
N ALA A 150 11.23 20.46 -6.49
CA ALA A 150 11.82 20.03 -5.22
C ALA A 150 12.66 21.11 -4.55
N GLY A 151 13.41 21.89 -5.35
CA GLY A 151 14.20 23.03 -4.86
C GLY A 151 13.37 24.23 -4.37
N ARG A 152 12.06 24.25 -4.61
CA ARG A 152 11.12 25.29 -4.13
C ARG A 152 10.47 24.93 -2.79
N LEU A 153 10.65 23.69 -2.33
CA LEU A 153 10.15 23.27 -1.02
C LEU A 153 10.96 23.96 0.09
N ALA A 154 10.26 24.37 1.15
CA ALA A 154 10.92 24.97 2.30
C ALA A 154 11.94 24.00 2.91
N TYR A 155 13.04 24.53 3.42
CA TYR A 155 14.02 23.73 4.16
C TYR A 155 13.36 22.96 5.30
N GLY A 156 13.73 21.71 5.46
CA GLY A 156 13.12 20.80 6.43
C GLY A 156 11.80 20.17 5.98
N THR A 157 11.36 20.39 4.72
CA THR A 157 10.25 19.63 4.16
C THR A 157 10.70 18.19 3.88
N SER A 158 9.91 17.23 4.34
CA SER A 158 10.03 15.81 3.98
C SER A 158 8.79 15.36 3.21
N LEU A 159 8.98 14.61 2.13
CA LEU A 159 7.90 13.98 1.38
C LEU A 159 7.76 12.53 1.83
N THR A 160 6.52 12.11 2.13
CA THR A 160 6.23 10.77 2.68
C THR A 160 5.44 9.90 1.74
N GLY A 161 4.66 10.47 0.83
CA GLY A 161 3.84 9.74 -0.10
C GLY A 161 3.64 10.45 -1.43
N VAL A 162 3.46 9.66 -2.48
CA VAL A 162 3.06 10.10 -3.82
C VAL A 162 1.98 9.18 -4.34
N THR A 163 1.00 9.74 -5.04
CA THR A 163 -0.03 9.01 -5.78
C THR A 163 -0.45 9.79 -7.02
N LEU A 164 -1.07 9.10 -7.97
CA LEU A 164 -1.65 9.70 -9.18
C LEU A 164 -3.17 9.59 -9.11
N ASP A 165 -3.87 10.59 -9.63
CA ASP A 165 -5.30 10.50 -9.86
C ASP A 165 -5.60 9.98 -11.29
N ALA A 166 -6.88 9.80 -11.60
CA ALA A 166 -7.33 9.28 -12.89
C ALA A 166 -7.00 10.20 -14.11
N LYS A 167 -6.45 11.39 -13.87
CA LYS A 167 -5.99 12.33 -14.88
C LYS A 167 -4.48 12.47 -14.88
N ASP A 168 -3.76 11.54 -14.25
CA ASP A 168 -2.30 11.56 -14.05
C ASP A 168 -1.78 12.79 -13.28
N ARG A 169 -2.66 13.50 -12.55
CA ARG A 169 -2.19 14.56 -11.67
C ARG A 169 -1.54 13.95 -10.45
N VAL A 170 -0.42 14.53 -10.07
CA VAL A 170 0.40 14.05 -8.96
C VAL A 170 -0.09 14.64 -7.66
N TRP A 171 -0.25 13.82 -6.65
CA TRP A 171 -0.51 14.24 -5.29
C TRP A 171 0.65 13.83 -4.40
N LEU A 172 1.16 14.77 -3.63
CA LEU A 172 2.27 14.57 -2.70
C LEU A 172 1.79 14.85 -1.29
N SER A 173 2.19 14.01 -0.36
CA SER A 173 2.06 14.28 1.07
C SER A 173 3.41 14.35 1.74
N GLY A 174 3.47 15.12 2.81
CA GLY A 174 4.69 15.27 3.55
C GLY A 174 4.51 16.14 4.80
N ARG A 175 5.62 16.63 5.30
CA ARG A 175 5.69 17.50 6.46
C ARG A 175 6.76 18.56 6.30
N ASN A 176 6.51 19.75 6.86
CA ASN A 176 7.51 20.79 7.13
C ASN A 176 7.40 21.26 8.61
N SER A 177 8.02 22.39 8.94
CA SER A 177 7.92 23.00 10.28
C SER A 177 6.49 23.36 10.68
N ASP A 178 5.64 23.68 9.69
CA ASP A 178 4.28 24.18 9.91
C ASP A 178 3.25 23.03 10.00
N GLY A 179 3.67 21.79 9.73
CA GLY A 179 2.83 20.60 9.85
C GLY A 179 2.71 19.79 8.57
N CYS A 180 1.50 19.31 8.27
CA CYS A 180 1.21 18.51 7.09
C CYS A 180 1.39 19.34 5.79
N VAL A 181 2.06 18.76 4.82
CA VAL A 181 2.21 19.30 3.46
C VAL A 181 1.37 18.46 2.51
N LEU A 182 0.54 19.11 1.70
CA LEU A 182 -0.19 18.49 0.61
C LEU A 182 -0.03 19.33 -0.65
N LEU A 183 0.39 18.68 -1.73
CA LEU A 183 0.65 19.31 -3.01
C LEU A 183 -0.06 18.55 -4.12
N ARG A 184 -0.51 19.29 -5.11
CA ARG A 184 -1.04 18.75 -6.37
C ARG A 184 -0.26 19.34 -7.53
N GLY A 185 0.19 18.49 -8.45
CA GLY A 185 0.87 18.89 -9.68
C GLY A 185 0.21 18.30 -10.92
N ASP A 186 0.35 18.98 -12.05
CA ASP A 186 -0.08 18.50 -13.36
C ASP A 186 1.06 17.85 -14.18
N GLY A 187 2.19 17.62 -13.54
CA GLY A 187 3.35 16.94 -14.12
C GLY A 187 4.43 17.87 -14.67
N GLY A 188 4.21 19.19 -14.74
CA GLY A 188 5.22 20.18 -15.05
C GLY A 188 5.89 20.77 -13.81
N ASP A 189 7.02 21.47 -13.98
CA ASP A 189 7.73 22.10 -12.86
C ASP A 189 7.00 23.32 -12.28
N ASP A 190 6.16 23.98 -13.05
CA ASP A 190 5.42 25.18 -12.65
C ASP A 190 3.95 24.92 -12.30
N GLY A 191 3.44 23.73 -12.62
CA GLY A 191 2.03 23.35 -12.41
C GLY A 191 1.68 22.85 -11.01
N TRP A 192 2.44 23.26 -9.98
CA TRP A 192 2.22 22.80 -8.60
C TRP A 192 1.37 23.75 -7.80
N THR A 193 0.40 23.19 -7.09
CA THR A 193 -0.52 23.92 -6.22
C THR A 193 -0.45 23.36 -4.80
N TRP A 194 -0.26 24.25 -3.84
CA TRP A 194 -0.44 23.93 -2.42
C TRP A 194 -1.91 23.77 -2.13
N VAL A 195 -2.27 22.61 -1.58
CA VAL A 195 -3.62 22.37 -1.08
C VAL A 195 -3.59 22.59 0.43
N THR A 196 -4.52 23.38 0.94
CA THR A 196 -4.63 23.59 2.39
C THR A 196 -4.82 22.23 3.06
N PRO A 197 -3.90 21.79 3.93
CA PRO A 197 -4.04 20.48 4.57
C PRO A 197 -5.15 20.50 5.61
N PRO A 198 -5.65 19.31 6.02
CA PRO A 198 -6.60 19.22 7.13
C PRO A 198 -5.94 19.75 8.42
N PRO A 199 -6.74 20.23 9.39
CA PRO A 199 -6.22 20.60 10.69
C PRO A 199 -5.54 19.40 11.36
N THR A 200 -4.21 19.47 11.51
CA THR A 200 -3.42 18.41 12.13
C THR A 200 -2.54 18.97 13.23
N PRO A 201 -2.24 18.20 14.27
CA PRO A 201 -1.22 18.64 15.22
C PRO A 201 0.11 18.91 14.49
N PRO A 202 0.86 19.95 14.83
CA PRO A 202 2.12 20.29 14.15
C PRO A 202 3.17 19.17 14.18
N THR A 203 3.02 18.21 15.09
CA THR A 203 3.91 17.04 15.23
C THR A 203 3.55 15.88 14.34
N SER A 204 2.36 15.85 13.69
CA SER A 204 1.98 14.76 12.81
C SER A 204 2.54 14.94 11.41
N ALA A 205 3.09 13.86 10.87
CA ALA A 205 3.45 13.73 9.47
C ALA A 205 2.54 12.67 8.84
N PRO A 206 1.86 12.94 7.71
CA PRO A 206 1.05 11.91 7.07
C PRO A 206 1.92 10.71 6.71
N ALA A 207 1.40 9.52 6.93
CA ALA A 207 2.03 8.28 6.48
C ALA A 207 1.97 8.17 4.95
N GLY A 208 0.94 8.73 4.33
CA GLY A 208 0.79 8.74 2.89
C GLY A 208 -0.41 9.54 2.40
N VAL A 209 -0.58 9.52 1.08
CA VAL A 209 -1.71 10.08 0.34
C VAL A 209 -2.28 9.02 -0.59
N ARG A 210 -3.61 9.00 -0.77
CA ARG A 210 -4.31 8.11 -1.70
C ARG A 210 -5.42 8.86 -2.41
N VAL A 211 -5.74 8.44 -3.62
CA VAL A 211 -6.90 8.91 -4.36
C VAL A 211 -7.89 7.76 -4.48
N ALA A 212 -9.13 8.01 -4.07
CA ALA A 212 -10.22 7.07 -4.18
C ALA A 212 -10.78 7.01 -5.61
N PRO A 213 -11.54 5.97 -5.98
CA PRO A 213 -12.18 5.87 -7.30
C PRO A 213 -13.11 7.04 -7.62
N ASP A 214 -13.72 7.65 -6.61
CA ASP A 214 -14.59 8.85 -6.75
C ASP A 214 -13.80 10.16 -6.94
N GLY A 215 -12.47 10.10 -6.93
CA GLY A 215 -11.57 11.24 -7.02
C GLY A 215 -11.29 11.95 -5.70
N GLY A 216 -11.87 11.50 -4.60
CA GLY A 216 -11.55 12.00 -3.26
C GLY A 216 -10.09 11.72 -2.88
N VAL A 217 -9.44 12.73 -2.31
CA VAL A 217 -8.03 12.62 -1.90
C VAL A 217 -7.95 12.39 -0.40
N TRP A 218 -7.23 11.37 0.00
CA TRP A 218 -7.11 10.95 1.39
C TRP A 218 -5.69 11.13 1.89
N VAL A 219 -5.54 11.75 3.05
CA VAL A 219 -4.30 11.77 3.82
C VAL A 219 -4.52 11.06 5.14
N TYR A 220 -3.49 10.35 5.60
CA TYR A 220 -3.63 9.50 6.77
C TYR A 220 -2.33 9.32 7.54
N ASP A 221 -2.46 9.16 8.85
CA ASP A 221 -1.46 8.66 9.78
C ASP A 221 -2.13 7.97 10.98
N ALA A 222 -1.40 7.77 12.08
CA ALA A 222 -1.93 7.14 13.29
C ALA A 222 -3.03 7.98 14.00
N ALA A 223 -3.05 9.28 13.78
CA ALA A 223 -3.96 10.22 14.46
C ALA A 223 -4.90 10.93 13.49
N LEU A 224 -4.70 10.76 12.19
CA LEU A 224 -5.42 11.48 11.15
C LEU A 224 -5.85 10.53 10.04
N VAL A 225 -7.13 10.55 9.72
CA VAL A 225 -7.66 10.06 8.44
C VAL A 225 -8.62 11.13 7.94
N ALA A 226 -8.27 11.78 6.83
CA ALA A 226 -9.06 12.88 6.30
C ALA A 226 -9.21 12.78 4.78
N ARG A 227 -10.39 13.14 4.29
CA ARG A 227 -10.79 13.14 2.88
C ARG A 227 -10.99 14.58 2.39
N TRP A 228 -10.37 14.89 1.26
CA TRP A 228 -10.60 16.10 0.47
C TRP A 228 -11.54 15.78 -0.70
N ASP A 229 -12.64 16.46 -0.82
CA ASP A 229 -13.64 16.26 -1.89
C ASP A 229 -13.42 17.17 -3.12
N GLY A 230 -12.43 18.04 -3.06
CA GLY A 230 -12.13 19.08 -4.06
C GLY A 230 -12.33 20.49 -3.51
N GLU A 231 -13.11 20.65 -2.44
CA GLU A 231 -13.44 21.95 -1.83
C GLU A 231 -13.21 21.96 -0.31
N THR A 232 -13.58 20.87 0.37
CA THR A 232 -13.56 20.80 1.83
C THR A 232 -12.91 19.52 2.35
N TRP A 233 -12.41 19.60 3.58
CA TRP A 233 -11.91 18.44 4.30
C TRP A 233 -12.97 17.86 5.23
N THR A 234 -13.16 16.56 5.12
CA THR A 234 -13.87 15.75 6.13
C THR A 234 -12.85 14.90 6.85
N GLN A 235 -12.71 15.13 8.15
CA GLN A 235 -11.84 14.30 9.01
C GLN A 235 -12.68 13.21 9.66
N LEU A 236 -12.27 11.96 9.49
CA LEU A 236 -12.91 10.84 10.19
C LEU A 236 -12.51 10.82 11.67
N PRO A 237 -13.37 10.30 12.55
CA PRO A 237 -13.00 10.08 13.94
C PRO A 237 -11.69 9.27 14.02
N THR A 238 -10.78 9.68 14.90
CA THR A 238 -9.57 8.90 15.14
C THR A 238 -9.95 7.53 15.73
N PRO A 239 -9.45 6.43 15.17
CA PRO A 239 -9.72 5.10 15.73
C PRO A 239 -9.32 5.05 17.21
N ALA A 240 -10.24 4.69 18.10
CA ALA A 240 -9.96 4.60 19.52
C ALA A 240 -8.92 3.53 19.84
N GLY A 241 -8.11 3.77 20.85
CA GLY A 241 -7.13 2.81 21.35
C GLY A 241 -5.69 3.21 21.11
N LEU A 242 -4.82 2.22 21.05
CA LEU A 242 -3.37 2.33 20.95
C LEU A 242 -2.91 3.23 19.78
N ARG A 243 -1.69 3.67 19.82
CA ARG A 243 -1.06 4.46 18.74
C ARG A 243 -0.45 3.53 17.70
N PRO A 244 -1.22 2.97 16.74
CA PRO A 244 -0.70 2.06 15.74
C PRO A 244 0.25 2.81 14.82
N THR A 245 1.26 2.12 14.30
CA THR A 245 1.95 2.57 13.11
C THR A 245 1.06 2.25 11.91
N VAL A 246 0.57 3.27 11.25
CA VAL A 246 -0.24 3.12 10.04
C VAL A 246 0.68 3.02 8.84
N THR A 247 0.48 2.00 8.02
CA THR A 247 1.33 1.68 6.87
C THR A 247 0.62 1.85 5.54
N GLY A 248 -0.71 1.70 5.53
CA GLY A 248 -1.50 1.81 4.31
C GLY A 248 -2.95 2.19 4.57
N LEU A 249 -3.56 2.81 3.58
CA LEU A 249 -4.98 3.12 3.53
C LEU A 249 -5.52 2.76 2.15
N LEU A 250 -6.68 2.12 2.11
CA LEU A 250 -7.46 1.87 0.91
C LEU A 250 -8.83 2.53 1.06
N PRO A 251 -9.08 3.64 0.36
CA PRO A 251 -10.38 4.26 0.31
C PRO A 251 -11.19 3.63 -0.84
N VAL A 252 -12.13 2.77 -0.52
CA VAL A 252 -13.08 2.18 -1.48
C VAL A 252 -14.17 3.20 -1.81
N ALA A 253 -14.71 3.84 -0.78
CA ALA A 253 -15.68 4.93 -0.85
C ALA A 253 -15.51 5.86 0.35
N ALA A 254 -16.31 6.94 0.43
CA ALA A 254 -16.26 7.85 1.57
C ALA A 254 -16.70 7.19 2.89
N ASP A 255 -17.54 6.18 2.80
CA ASP A 255 -18.11 5.37 3.89
C ASP A 255 -17.53 3.94 3.96
N ASP A 256 -16.52 3.62 3.15
CA ASP A 256 -15.85 2.33 3.12
C ASP A 256 -14.34 2.53 2.99
N VAL A 257 -13.62 2.46 4.11
CA VAL A 257 -12.17 2.72 4.15
C VAL A 257 -11.44 1.66 4.99
N TRP A 258 -10.39 1.12 4.45
CA TRP A 258 -9.51 0.15 5.11
C TRP A 258 -8.19 0.79 5.54
N LEU A 259 -7.74 0.47 6.75
CA LEU A 259 -6.49 0.97 7.33
C LEU A 259 -5.64 -0.19 7.83
N THR A 260 -4.42 -0.29 7.33
CA THR A 260 -3.45 -1.32 7.72
C THR A 260 -2.33 -0.77 8.58
N GLY A 261 -1.76 -1.63 9.42
CA GLY A 261 -0.63 -1.25 10.26
C GLY A 261 -0.24 -2.30 11.27
N TYR A 262 0.44 -1.83 12.32
CA TYR A 262 0.87 -2.64 13.44
C TYR A 262 1.02 -1.80 14.71
N ASP A 263 1.07 -2.47 15.87
CA ASP A 263 1.17 -1.82 17.17
C ASP A 263 2.07 -2.61 18.11
N TYR A 264 3.10 -1.98 18.63
CA TYR A 264 3.94 -2.56 19.68
C TYR A 264 3.29 -2.56 21.06
N GLY A 265 2.18 -1.83 21.22
CA GLY A 265 1.52 -1.64 22.50
C GLY A 265 2.32 -0.76 23.46
N VAL A 266 1.80 -0.64 24.68
CA VAL A 266 2.46 0.07 25.77
C VAL A 266 3.14 -0.93 26.67
N GLY A 267 4.45 -0.76 26.90
CA GLY A 267 5.23 -1.66 27.76
C GLY A 267 5.51 -3.03 27.12
N GLY A 268 6.14 -3.89 27.88
CA GLY A 268 6.58 -5.23 27.49
C GLY A 268 8.10 -5.35 27.42
N PRO A 269 8.62 -6.58 27.26
CA PRO A 269 10.06 -6.81 27.17
C PRO A 269 10.64 -6.22 25.88
N PRO A 270 11.93 -5.85 25.88
CA PRO A 270 12.65 -5.52 24.66
C PRO A 270 12.53 -6.64 23.62
N GLY A 271 12.26 -6.28 22.37
CA GLY A 271 12.11 -7.25 21.29
C GLY A 271 10.73 -7.91 21.18
N LYS A 272 9.74 -7.44 21.96
CA LYS A 272 8.35 -7.85 21.77
C LYS A 272 7.92 -7.61 20.31
N PRO A 273 7.39 -8.63 19.61
CA PRO A 273 6.87 -8.43 18.25
C PRO A 273 5.61 -7.57 18.28
N PRO A 274 5.35 -6.81 17.20
CA PRO A 274 4.13 -6.01 17.11
C PRO A 274 2.89 -6.88 16.93
N SER A 275 1.75 -6.33 17.27
CA SER A 275 0.44 -6.87 16.92
C SER A 275 -0.06 -6.28 15.60
N VAL A 276 -0.70 -7.10 14.79
CA VAL A 276 -1.34 -6.68 13.53
C VAL A 276 -2.47 -5.69 13.83
N THR A 277 -2.56 -4.65 13.02
CA THR A 277 -3.69 -3.71 13.02
C THR A 277 -4.33 -3.69 11.64
N LEU A 278 -5.61 -4.06 11.57
CA LEU A 278 -6.48 -3.89 10.42
C LEU A 278 -7.80 -3.30 10.88
N ARG A 279 -8.17 -2.15 10.31
CA ARG A 279 -9.40 -1.46 10.67
C ARG A 279 -10.22 -1.18 9.43
N HIS A 280 -11.53 -1.17 9.62
CA HIS A 280 -12.52 -0.86 8.60
C HIS A 280 -13.44 0.25 9.10
N TRP A 281 -13.60 1.29 8.29
CA TRP A 281 -14.59 2.35 8.46
C TRP A 281 -15.82 2.01 7.63
N ASP A 282 -16.98 1.95 8.25
CA ASP A 282 -18.27 1.58 7.64
C ASP A 282 -19.20 2.78 7.38
N GLY A 283 -18.64 4.00 7.41
CA GLY A 283 -19.42 5.24 7.31
C GLY A 283 -19.87 5.78 8.66
N SER A 284 -19.82 5.00 9.73
CA SER A 284 -20.25 5.38 11.06
C SER A 284 -19.20 5.18 12.14
N ALA A 285 -18.45 4.09 12.08
CA ALA A 285 -17.48 3.71 13.08
C ALA A 285 -16.30 2.94 12.50
N TRP A 286 -15.15 3.03 13.20
CA TRP A 286 -14.01 2.16 12.97
C TRP A 286 -14.19 0.84 13.74
N THR A 287 -14.10 -0.27 13.04
CA THR A 287 -14.10 -1.62 13.61
C THR A 287 -12.75 -2.31 13.38
N TYR A 288 -12.40 -3.26 14.24
CA TYR A 288 -11.28 -4.17 13.99
C TYR A 288 -11.73 -5.27 13.05
N ALA A 289 -11.03 -5.43 11.94
CA ALA A 289 -11.25 -6.58 11.07
C ALA A 289 -10.42 -7.78 11.53
N THR A 290 -10.99 -8.95 11.42
CA THR A 290 -10.31 -10.22 11.74
C THR A 290 -9.22 -10.51 10.72
N THR A 291 -8.06 -10.93 11.21
CA THR A 291 -6.91 -11.33 10.37
C THR A 291 -6.49 -12.76 10.69
N PRO A 292 -5.96 -13.52 9.71
CA PRO A 292 -5.49 -14.90 9.92
C PRO A 292 -4.32 -15.04 10.88
N PHE A 293 -3.56 -13.96 11.11
CA PHE A 293 -2.50 -13.90 12.12
C PHE A 293 -2.61 -12.58 12.90
N THR A 294 -2.17 -12.58 14.14
CA THR A 294 -2.34 -11.43 15.06
C THR A 294 -1.02 -10.83 15.54
N VAL A 295 0.09 -11.56 15.34
CA VAL A 295 1.44 -11.12 15.74
C VAL A 295 2.26 -10.91 14.48
N GLY A 296 2.60 -9.65 14.21
CA GLY A 296 3.27 -9.27 12.96
C GLY A 296 2.89 -7.87 12.50
N MET A 297 3.02 -7.62 11.21
CA MET A 297 2.74 -6.33 10.59
C MET A 297 1.94 -6.51 9.30
N LEU A 298 1.07 -5.54 9.01
CA LEU A 298 0.53 -5.32 7.67
C LEU A 298 1.22 -4.08 7.11
N THR A 299 1.71 -4.14 5.87
CA THR A 299 2.62 -3.13 5.33
C THR A 299 2.09 -2.36 4.13
N ALA A 300 1.20 -2.97 3.36
CA ALA A 300 0.58 -2.33 2.20
C ALA A 300 -0.78 -2.97 1.90
N ILE A 301 -1.68 -2.21 1.30
CA ILE A 301 -3.00 -2.68 0.84
C ILE A 301 -3.28 -2.15 -0.55
N VAL A 302 -3.86 -2.97 -1.41
CA VAL A 302 -4.24 -2.62 -2.78
C VAL A 302 -5.69 -2.97 -3.06
N ALA A 303 -6.26 -2.25 -4.03
CA ALA A 303 -7.59 -2.49 -4.57
C ALA A 303 -7.56 -3.50 -5.73
N ASP A 304 -8.70 -4.13 -5.97
CA ASP A 304 -9.00 -4.78 -7.23
C ASP A 304 -9.30 -3.77 -8.36
N ALA A 305 -9.54 -4.26 -9.56
CA ALA A 305 -9.84 -3.42 -10.72
C ALA A 305 -11.16 -2.63 -10.60
N GLN A 306 -12.01 -2.95 -9.63
CA GLN A 306 -13.27 -2.26 -9.32
C GLN A 306 -13.12 -1.28 -8.16
N GLY A 307 -11.95 -1.20 -7.54
CA GLY A 307 -11.65 -0.33 -6.41
C GLY A 307 -11.97 -0.96 -5.04
N GLY A 308 -12.46 -2.19 -4.99
CA GLY A 308 -12.73 -2.94 -3.76
C GLY A 308 -11.46 -3.51 -3.12
N PRO A 309 -11.52 -4.00 -1.87
CA PRO A 309 -10.38 -4.61 -1.21
C PRO A 309 -9.94 -5.89 -1.96
N ASP A 310 -8.63 -6.05 -2.13
CA ASP A 310 -8.07 -7.18 -2.88
C ASP A 310 -6.96 -7.90 -2.11
N ARG A 311 -5.82 -7.24 -1.90
CA ARG A 311 -4.65 -7.84 -1.26
C ARG A 311 -4.04 -6.92 -0.23
N ILE A 312 -3.46 -7.53 0.80
CA ILE A 312 -2.62 -6.88 1.81
C ILE A 312 -1.29 -7.62 1.86
N ALA A 313 -0.17 -6.89 1.84
CA ALA A 313 1.14 -7.44 2.15
C ALA A 313 1.40 -7.36 3.66
N GLY A 314 2.10 -8.33 4.20
CA GLY A 314 2.39 -8.38 5.61
C GLY A 314 3.62 -9.22 5.99
N TRP A 315 3.83 -9.34 7.28
CA TRP A 315 4.85 -10.15 7.91
C TRP A 315 4.24 -10.84 9.14
N ASP A 316 4.33 -12.17 9.18
CA ASP A 316 3.91 -12.96 10.32
C ASP A 316 5.14 -13.32 11.16
N PHE A 317 5.13 -12.97 12.43
CA PHE A 317 6.23 -13.24 13.34
C PHE A 317 6.55 -14.75 13.48
N TRP A 318 5.54 -15.60 13.34
CA TRP A 318 5.68 -17.04 13.53
C TRP A 318 6.09 -17.81 12.27
N ASP A 319 5.99 -17.18 11.09
CA ASP A 319 6.40 -17.76 9.80
C ASP A 319 7.16 -16.73 8.98
N GLN A 320 8.39 -16.43 9.39
CA GLN A 320 9.19 -15.37 8.78
C GLN A 320 9.86 -15.75 7.46
N THR A 321 9.89 -17.04 7.13
CA THR A 321 10.58 -17.55 5.94
C THR A 321 9.74 -17.51 4.68
N ARG A 322 8.58 -16.89 4.73
CA ARG A 322 7.69 -16.67 3.59
C ARG A 322 7.17 -15.24 3.61
N ALA A 323 6.97 -14.69 2.44
CA ALA A 323 6.16 -13.48 2.31
C ALA A 323 4.72 -13.82 2.70
N HIS A 324 4.08 -12.91 3.41
CA HIS A 324 2.70 -13.08 3.85
C HIS A 324 1.81 -12.09 3.13
N HIS A 325 0.71 -12.63 2.57
CA HIS A 325 -0.34 -11.86 1.96
C HIS A 325 -1.68 -12.23 2.59
N LEU A 326 -2.59 -11.29 2.62
CA LEU A 326 -3.99 -11.52 2.87
C LEU A 326 -4.76 -11.24 1.59
N ARG A 327 -5.66 -12.13 1.23
CA ARG A 327 -6.56 -12.02 0.08
C ARG A 327 -7.98 -11.79 0.57
N TRP A 328 -8.69 -10.85 -0.04
CA TRP A 328 -10.10 -10.65 0.23
C TRP A 328 -10.94 -11.70 -0.47
N GLU A 329 -11.69 -12.48 0.28
CA GLU A 329 -12.53 -13.55 -0.24
C GLU A 329 -13.81 -13.69 0.57
N ASN A 330 -14.96 -13.60 -0.09
CA ASN A 330 -16.28 -13.82 0.52
C ASN A 330 -16.53 -13.02 1.80
N GLY A 331 -16.07 -11.75 1.84
CA GLY A 331 -16.25 -10.89 3.00
C GLY A 331 -15.26 -11.09 4.14
N ALA A 332 -14.16 -11.82 3.91
CA ALA A 332 -13.13 -12.08 4.91
C ALA A 332 -11.72 -11.99 4.30
N TRP A 333 -10.74 -11.69 5.16
CA TRP A 333 -9.33 -11.76 4.81
C TRP A 333 -8.80 -13.17 5.07
N VAL A 334 -8.33 -13.83 4.04
CA VAL A 334 -7.75 -15.18 4.11
C VAL A 334 -6.26 -15.14 3.84
N SER A 335 -5.51 -16.03 4.50
CA SER A 335 -4.06 -16.09 4.39
C SER A 335 -3.61 -16.65 3.05
N GLU A 336 -2.60 -16.02 2.49
CA GLU A 336 -1.90 -16.45 1.30
C GLU A 336 -0.38 -16.37 1.58
N ARG A 337 0.40 -17.27 0.99
CA ARG A 337 1.84 -17.39 1.26
C ARG A 337 2.64 -17.28 -0.02
N GLY A 338 3.72 -16.53 0.06
CA GLY A 338 4.77 -16.55 -0.95
C GLY A 338 5.61 -17.85 -0.90
N PRO A 339 6.56 -17.97 -1.82
CA PRO A 339 7.48 -19.09 -1.85
C PRO A 339 8.36 -19.14 -0.60
N LEU A 340 8.87 -20.34 -0.29
CA LEU A 340 9.80 -20.52 0.82
C LEU A 340 11.13 -19.84 0.52
N SER A 341 11.57 -18.99 1.42
CA SER A 341 12.88 -18.33 1.39
C SER A 341 13.81 -18.96 2.42
N PRO A 342 15.12 -19.10 2.14
CA PRO A 342 16.10 -19.56 3.11
C PRO A 342 16.32 -18.56 4.25
N THR A 343 15.84 -17.33 4.10
CA THR A 343 16.03 -16.24 5.05
C THR A 343 14.69 -15.54 5.32
N PRO A 344 14.54 -14.85 6.46
CA PRO A 344 13.33 -14.08 6.74
C PRO A 344 13.00 -13.07 5.65
N VAL A 345 11.73 -12.93 5.32
CA VAL A 345 11.20 -11.98 4.33
C VAL A 345 10.32 -10.96 5.04
N LEU A 346 10.58 -9.69 4.76
CA LEU A 346 9.76 -8.57 5.20
C LEU A 346 9.31 -7.76 3.97
N LEU A 347 8.03 -7.79 3.68
CA LEU A 347 7.43 -6.98 2.61
C LEU A 347 7.22 -5.55 3.08
N SER A 348 7.46 -4.59 2.18
CA SER A 348 7.27 -3.16 2.41
C SER A 348 6.29 -2.54 1.44
N GLY A 349 6.18 -3.07 0.22
CA GLY A 349 5.34 -2.53 -0.85
C GLY A 349 4.57 -3.63 -1.59
N LEU A 350 3.39 -3.24 -2.09
CA LEU A 350 2.51 -4.07 -2.91
C LEU A 350 1.85 -3.20 -3.97
N ALA A 351 1.78 -3.67 -5.20
CA ALA A 351 1.07 -3.01 -6.29
C ALA A 351 0.34 -4.03 -7.15
N SER A 352 -0.89 -3.74 -7.55
CA SER A 352 -1.58 -4.46 -8.61
C SER A 352 -0.99 -4.07 -9.98
N VAL A 353 -0.92 -5.03 -10.91
CA VAL A 353 -0.44 -4.79 -12.28
C VAL A 353 -1.63 -4.47 -13.17
N PRO A 354 -1.76 -3.23 -13.67
CA PRO A 354 -2.92 -2.83 -14.47
C PRO A 354 -3.14 -3.73 -15.69
N GLY A 355 -4.41 -4.04 -15.98
CA GLY A 355 -4.80 -4.88 -17.12
C GLY A 355 -4.55 -6.39 -16.93
N THR A 356 -4.05 -6.82 -15.78
CA THR A 356 -3.80 -8.23 -15.44
C THR A 356 -4.48 -8.60 -14.13
N GLY A 357 -4.36 -9.82 -13.70
CA GLY A 357 -4.70 -10.22 -12.31
C GLY A 357 -3.45 -10.39 -11.45
N GLY A 358 -2.31 -9.87 -11.90
CA GLY A 358 -1.03 -10.02 -11.22
C GLY A 358 -0.69 -8.87 -10.27
N TYR A 359 0.36 -9.09 -9.49
CA TYR A 359 0.84 -8.14 -8.49
C TYR A 359 2.36 -8.07 -8.53
N TRP A 360 2.90 -6.99 -7.99
CA TRP A 360 4.29 -6.90 -7.55
C TRP A 360 4.32 -6.71 -6.05
N SER A 361 5.12 -7.52 -5.37
CA SER A 361 5.39 -7.36 -3.95
C SER A 361 6.89 -7.24 -3.73
N VAL A 362 7.29 -6.24 -2.94
CA VAL A 362 8.70 -5.91 -2.74
C VAL A 362 9.01 -5.70 -1.27
N GLY A 363 10.28 -5.88 -0.92
CA GLY A 363 10.76 -5.69 0.43
C GLY A 363 12.22 -6.04 0.57
N THR A 364 12.52 -6.76 1.65
CA THR A 364 13.87 -7.22 1.96
C THR A 364 13.84 -8.67 2.43
N ASN A 365 14.88 -9.41 2.11
CA ASN A 365 15.20 -10.62 2.84
C ASN A 365 16.48 -10.39 3.66
N SER A 366 16.55 -10.97 4.85
CA SER A 366 17.77 -10.94 5.64
C SER A 366 18.10 -12.35 6.06
N ALA A 367 19.33 -12.76 5.83
CA ALA A 367 19.84 -13.97 6.45
C ALA A 367 20.16 -13.64 7.91
N SER A 368 19.36 -14.15 8.85
CA SER A 368 19.66 -14.04 10.27
C SER A 368 20.81 -14.99 10.64
N PRO A 369 21.74 -14.62 11.54
CA PRO A 369 21.77 -13.40 12.30
C PRO A 369 22.57 -12.25 11.70
N TYR A 370 23.33 -12.39 10.62
CA TYR A 370 24.28 -11.34 10.24
C TYR A 370 24.66 -11.11 8.76
N PRO A 371 24.10 -11.71 7.71
CA PRO A 371 24.32 -11.13 6.40
C PRO A 371 23.48 -9.86 6.25
N PRO A 372 24.01 -8.83 5.60
CA PRO A 372 23.26 -7.63 5.34
C PRO A 372 22.05 -7.95 4.45
N ALA A 373 20.95 -7.28 4.74
CA ALA A 373 19.69 -7.42 4.00
C ALA A 373 19.90 -7.22 2.49
N GLN A 374 19.16 -7.98 1.69
CA GLN A 374 19.09 -7.87 0.24
C GLN A 374 17.67 -7.49 -0.17
N VAL A 375 17.51 -6.92 -1.33
CA VAL A 375 16.21 -6.67 -1.93
C VAL A 375 15.48 -7.98 -2.20
N TYR A 376 14.17 -7.97 -1.98
CA TYR A 376 13.27 -9.08 -2.25
C TYR A 376 12.15 -8.64 -3.18
N VAL A 377 11.87 -9.45 -4.19
CA VAL A 377 10.80 -9.21 -5.17
C VAL A 377 10.08 -10.50 -5.45
N GLU A 378 8.76 -10.44 -5.49
CA GLU A 378 7.90 -11.52 -5.96
C GLU A 378 6.73 -10.99 -6.79
N ARG A 379 6.21 -11.87 -7.64
CA ARG A 379 5.10 -11.57 -8.54
C ARG A 379 4.07 -12.71 -8.52
#